data_43f1d37aec2e658229f6ef4de57bc008
#
_entry.id   43f1d37aec2e658229f6ef4de57bc008
#
_cell.length_a   1.000
_cell.length_b   1.000
_cell.length_c   1.000
_cell.angle_alpha   90.00
_cell.angle_beta   90.00
_cell.angle_gamma   90.00
#
_symmetry.space_group_name_H-M   'P 1'
#
loop_
_entity.id
_entity.type
_entity.pdbx_description
1 polymer ?
#
loop_
_entity_poly.entity_id
_entity_poly.type
_entity_poly.pdbx_seq_one_letter_code
_entity_poly.pdbx_strand_id
1 'polypeptide(L)'
;MKSCIFHKKYLLAGIYIIFVLFTCCNSRFYHTPLAKICSVTEKQTLSREGTRGSKEYYYTQNITARILNGPHKGEKITVSNEYTSSQVQTKKYHKGDTVLLSGSKESPGKTIRSVKRDGYLALLAGGLFFLLICITGKQGFYTIISLILNTVIFAYGFQAFTEGKNILNICNVIAVLFSLTTLICLNGIHRKTFSSVLSTLCVLFLIMALFEFSIYMYGDMDYSNLEYLGSTGNSADIFWADIMLTGLGAIMDVTVTISAAVGEIVRKNPSVSLRRLIHSGREIGYDIMGTMINVLLFVLASGMIPMFILKMNNDISFVTIVRYHIPYDICRFLIESIGIVLAIPVSVFIASVIMKIPSRKRGVRE
;
A
#
# COMPACT_ATOMS: atom_id res chain seq x y z
N MET A 1 -26.95 -6.44 26.97
CA MET A 1 -26.14 -5.78 25.93
C MET A 1 -24.78 -6.46 25.67
N LYS A 2 -24.01 -6.89 26.69
CA LYS A 2 -22.74 -7.63 26.53
C LYS A 2 -22.88 -8.98 25.79
N SER A 3 -23.94 -9.76 26.04
CA SER A 3 -24.20 -11.05 25.39
C SER A 3 -24.41 -10.94 23.85
N CYS A 4 -25.09 -9.91 23.38
CA CYS A 4 -25.35 -9.71 21.95
C CYS A 4 -24.08 -9.33 21.16
N ILE A 5 -23.13 -8.63 21.79
CA ILE A 5 -21.83 -8.27 21.18
C ILE A 5 -20.94 -9.52 21.07
N PHE A 6 -20.99 -10.40 22.04
CA PHE A 6 -20.24 -11.67 22.05
C PHE A 6 -20.71 -12.59 20.91
N HIS A 7 -22.01 -12.77 20.74
CA HIS A 7 -22.59 -13.59 19.65
C HIS A 7 -22.21 -13.08 18.24
N LYS A 8 -22.17 -11.74 18.05
CA LYS A 8 -21.76 -11.16 16.76
C LYS A 8 -20.28 -11.44 16.43
N LYS A 9 -19.39 -11.44 17.41
CA LYS A 9 -17.97 -11.74 17.19
C LYS A 9 -17.73 -13.20 16.81
N TYR A 10 -18.44 -14.14 17.46
CA TYR A 10 -18.36 -15.55 17.08
C TYR A 10 -18.95 -15.83 15.70
N LEU A 11 -20.05 -15.14 15.35
CA LEU A 11 -20.63 -15.25 14.00
C LEU A 11 -19.63 -14.76 12.93
N LEU A 12 -18.98 -13.62 13.16
CA LEU A 12 -17.95 -13.10 12.26
C LEU A 12 -16.74 -14.04 12.17
N ALA A 13 -16.31 -14.63 13.26
CA ALA A 13 -15.23 -15.63 13.27
C ALA A 13 -15.63 -16.87 12.46
N GLY A 14 -16.87 -17.35 12.62
CA GLY A 14 -17.40 -18.45 11.83
C GLY A 14 -17.43 -18.15 10.33
N ILE A 15 -17.92 -16.97 9.94
CA ILE A 15 -17.92 -16.51 8.54
C ILE A 15 -16.50 -16.45 7.98
N TYR A 16 -15.55 -15.91 8.74
CA TYR A 16 -14.16 -15.84 8.33
C TYR A 16 -13.55 -17.23 8.11
N ILE A 17 -13.74 -18.14 9.06
CA ILE A 17 -13.25 -19.53 8.95
C ILE A 17 -13.87 -20.22 7.72
N ILE A 18 -15.18 -20.09 7.52
CA ILE A 18 -15.87 -20.65 6.35
C ILE A 18 -15.30 -20.06 5.05
N PHE A 19 -15.06 -18.77 5.00
CA PHE A 19 -14.46 -18.11 3.84
C PHE A 19 -13.06 -18.64 3.53
N VAL A 20 -12.19 -18.79 4.54
CA VAL A 20 -10.84 -19.37 4.35
C VAL A 20 -10.92 -20.82 3.90
N LEU A 21 -11.79 -21.64 4.50
CA LEU A 21 -11.99 -23.03 4.09
C LEU A 21 -12.52 -23.12 2.65
N PHE A 22 -13.46 -22.25 2.29
CA PHE A 22 -13.98 -22.16 0.93
C PHE A 22 -12.86 -21.85 -0.08
N THR A 23 -12.00 -20.86 0.19
CA THR A 23 -10.89 -20.52 -0.70
C THR A 23 -9.84 -21.61 -0.81
N CYS A 24 -9.65 -22.42 0.23
CA CYS A 24 -8.79 -23.60 0.16
C CYS A 24 -9.39 -24.72 -0.71
N CYS A 25 -10.72 -24.88 -0.71
CA CYS A 25 -11.42 -25.97 -1.36
C CYS A 25 -12.12 -25.60 -2.69
N ASN A 26 -11.95 -24.38 -3.18
CA ASN A 26 -12.67 -23.81 -4.33
C ASN A 26 -12.15 -24.27 -5.71
N SER A 27 -11.47 -25.41 -5.82
CA SER A 27 -10.87 -25.89 -7.07
C SER A 27 -11.86 -26.01 -8.24
N ARG A 28 -13.14 -26.21 -7.97
CA ARG A 28 -14.21 -26.30 -8.99
C ARG A 28 -14.46 -24.97 -9.75
N PHE A 29 -14.26 -23.84 -9.07
CA PHE A 29 -14.56 -22.51 -9.60
C PHE A 29 -13.47 -21.95 -10.49
N TYR A 30 -12.28 -22.57 -10.51
CA TYR A 30 -11.21 -22.14 -11.37
C TYR A 30 -11.47 -22.51 -12.84
N HIS A 31 -11.25 -21.57 -13.74
CA HIS A 31 -11.31 -21.81 -15.18
C HIS A 31 -10.03 -22.48 -15.71
N THR A 32 -8.90 -22.27 -15.03
CA THR A 32 -7.61 -22.90 -15.33
C THR A 32 -7.50 -24.27 -14.67
N PRO A 33 -6.77 -25.23 -15.28
CA PRO A 33 -6.55 -26.54 -14.66
C PRO A 33 -5.68 -26.39 -13.41
N LEU A 34 -6.14 -27.02 -12.31
CA LEU A 34 -5.43 -27.07 -11.02
C LEU A 34 -4.92 -28.49 -10.79
N ALA A 35 -3.71 -28.59 -10.25
CA ALA A 35 -3.16 -29.86 -9.84
C ALA A 35 -2.53 -29.79 -8.46
N LYS A 36 -2.62 -30.86 -7.68
CA LYS A 36 -1.94 -31.02 -6.39
C LYS A 36 -0.71 -31.89 -6.57
N ILE A 37 0.43 -31.40 -6.11
CA ILE A 37 1.71 -32.10 -6.19
C ILE A 37 1.72 -33.29 -5.25
N CYS A 38 1.90 -34.48 -5.82
CA CYS A 38 1.95 -35.76 -5.07
C CYS A 38 3.37 -36.14 -4.69
N SER A 39 4.31 -36.00 -5.64
CA SER A 39 5.71 -36.28 -5.43
C SER A 39 6.60 -35.36 -6.24
N VAL A 40 7.77 -35.08 -5.71
CA VAL A 40 8.80 -34.27 -6.35
C VAL A 40 10.12 -35.06 -6.25
N THR A 41 10.77 -35.24 -7.37
CA THR A 41 12.16 -35.74 -7.44
C THR A 41 13.04 -34.62 -7.95
N GLU A 42 14.17 -34.41 -7.31
CA GLU A 42 15.05 -33.26 -7.56
C GLU A 42 16.44 -33.76 -7.92
N LYS A 43 17.04 -33.13 -8.93
CA LYS A 43 18.42 -33.42 -9.35
C LYS A 43 19.14 -32.10 -9.59
N GLN A 44 20.33 -31.97 -9.01
CA GLN A 44 21.18 -30.83 -9.35
C GLN A 44 21.79 -31.08 -10.75
N THR A 45 21.63 -30.06 -11.61
CA THR A 45 22.03 -30.14 -13.02
C THR A 45 23.32 -29.39 -13.30
N LEU A 46 23.46 -28.19 -12.69
CA LEU A 46 24.60 -27.31 -12.97
C LEU A 46 24.92 -26.47 -11.73
N SER A 47 26.17 -26.04 -11.62
CA SER A 47 26.56 -24.96 -10.71
C SER A 47 27.31 -23.90 -11.51
N ARG A 48 26.98 -22.63 -11.28
CA ARG A 48 27.71 -21.51 -11.85
C ARG A 48 28.30 -20.68 -10.72
N GLU A 49 29.50 -20.20 -10.93
CA GLU A 49 30.15 -19.26 -10.03
C GLU A 49 29.84 -17.86 -10.50
N GLY A 50 29.21 -17.08 -9.61
CA GLY A 50 28.89 -15.68 -9.83
C GLY A 50 30.01 -14.77 -9.34
N THR A 51 29.80 -13.48 -9.50
CA THR A 51 30.67 -12.43 -8.95
C THR A 51 30.88 -12.62 -7.45
N ARG A 52 32.10 -12.35 -6.97
CA ARG A 52 32.52 -12.51 -5.56
C ARG A 52 32.48 -13.94 -5.01
N GLY A 53 32.63 -14.95 -5.88
CA GLY A 53 32.66 -16.36 -5.45
C GLY A 53 31.32 -16.91 -4.96
N SER A 54 30.22 -16.22 -5.19
CA SER A 54 28.87 -16.75 -4.94
C SER A 54 28.60 -17.91 -5.89
N LYS A 55 28.08 -19.03 -5.36
CA LYS A 55 27.75 -20.20 -6.19
C LYS A 55 26.25 -20.29 -6.36
N GLU A 56 25.80 -20.28 -7.61
CA GLU A 56 24.40 -20.54 -7.97
C GLU A 56 24.26 -21.98 -8.44
N TYR A 57 23.35 -22.69 -7.80
CA TYR A 57 23.06 -24.10 -8.14
C TYR A 57 21.77 -24.17 -8.90
N TYR A 58 21.76 -24.93 -9.98
CA TYR A 58 20.60 -25.16 -10.84
C TYR A 58 20.05 -26.55 -10.58
N TYR A 59 18.76 -26.66 -10.43
CA TYR A 59 18.08 -27.91 -10.12
C TYR A 59 16.95 -28.13 -11.13
N THR A 60 16.76 -29.40 -11.48
CA THR A 60 15.60 -29.85 -12.24
C THR A 60 14.72 -30.70 -11.33
N GLN A 61 13.45 -30.33 -11.20
CA GLN A 61 12.41 -31.06 -10.49
C GLN A 61 11.53 -31.83 -11.47
N ASN A 62 11.41 -33.14 -11.30
CA ASN A 62 10.34 -33.92 -11.93
C ASN A 62 9.19 -34.03 -10.94
N ILE A 63 8.08 -33.42 -11.28
CA ILE A 63 6.92 -33.24 -10.40
C ILE A 63 5.79 -34.11 -10.92
N THR A 64 5.30 -35.05 -10.10
CA THR A 64 4.06 -35.77 -10.37
C THR A 64 2.93 -35.06 -9.63
N ALA A 65 1.94 -34.60 -10.37
CA ALA A 65 0.78 -33.88 -9.82
C ALA A 65 -0.54 -34.55 -10.24
N ARG A 66 -1.56 -34.47 -9.36
CA ARG A 66 -2.91 -34.96 -9.64
C ARG A 66 -3.82 -33.79 -9.96
N ILE A 67 -4.50 -33.86 -11.08
CA ILE A 67 -5.46 -32.84 -11.52
C ILE A 67 -6.67 -32.80 -10.57
N LEU A 68 -7.10 -31.59 -10.16
CA LEU A 68 -8.17 -31.38 -9.18
C LEU A 68 -9.50 -30.95 -9.82
N ASN A 69 -9.50 -30.43 -11.04
CA ASN A 69 -10.68 -29.89 -11.71
C ASN A 69 -10.70 -30.21 -13.21
N GLY A 70 -11.87 -30.04 -13.84
CA GLY A 70 -12.05 -30.32 -15.26
C GLY A 70 -12.34 -31.79 -15.58
N PRO A 71 -12.41 -32.16 -16.90
CA PRO A 71 -12.69 -33.52 -17.36
C PRO A 71 -11.62 -34.53 -16.93
N HIS A 72 -10.37 -34.10 -16.85
CA HIS A 72 -9.22 -34.92 -16.46
C HIS A 72 -8.99 -35.01 -14.94
N LYS A 73 -10.01 -34.67 -14.14
CA LYS A 73 -9.91 -34.73 -12.66
C LYS A 73 -9.52 -36.12 -12.17
N GLY A 74 -8.47 -36.17 -11.37
CA GLY A 74 -7.94 -37.41 -10.77
C GLY A 74 -6.78 -38.01 -11.54
N GLU A 75 -6.54 -37.62 -12.79
CA GLU A 75 -5.40 -38.05 -13.59
C GLU A 75 -4.09 -37.52 -13.01
N LYS A 76 -3.04 -38.30 -13.18
CA LYS A 76 -1.67 -37.92 -12.82
C LYS A 76 -0.94 -37.40 -14.05
N ILE A 77 -0.28 -36.28 -13.90
CA ILE A 77 0.58 -35.68 -14.92
C ILE A 77 1.97 -35.53 -14.37
N THR A 78 2.97 -35.62 -15.24
CA THR A 78 4.37 -35.33 -14.92
C THR A 78 4.75 -34.01 -15.56
N VAL A 79 5.34 -33.13 -14.76
CA VAL A 79 5.76 -31.78 -15.16
C VAL A 79 7.21 -31.62 -14.76
N SER A 80 8.03 -31.09 -15.66
CA SER A 80 9.39 -30.67 -15.35
C SER A 80 9.41 -29.20 -14.94
N ASN A 81 10.20 -28.89 -13.92
CA ASN A 81 10.42 -27.52 -13.43
C ASN A 81 11.91 -27.31 -13.20
N GLU A 82 12.44 -26.22 -13.66
CA GLU A 82 13.81 -25.80 -13.39
C GLU A 82 13.81 -24.63 -12.42
N TYR A 83 14.68 -24.68 -11.43
CA TYR A 83 14.85 -23.60 -10.49
C TYR A 83 16.30 -23.44 -10.05
N THR A 84 16.62 -22.24 -9.56
CA THR A 84 17.94 -21.89 -9.02
C THR A 84 17.92 -21.85 -7.50
N SER A 85 19.08 -22.00 -6.86
CA SER A 85 19.20 -21.92 -5.40
C SER A 85 18.71 -20.59 -4.84
N SER A 86 18.90 -19.49 -5.58
CA SER A 86 18.38 -18.16 -5.23
C SER A 86 16.87 -18.01 -5.43
N GLN A 87 16.27 -18.87 -6.24
CA GLN A 87 14.87 -18.82 -6.67
C GLN A 87 14.47 -17.48 -7.32
N VAL A 88 15.43 -16.72 -7.87
CA VAL A 88 15.16 -15.48 -8.62
C VAL A 88 14.52 -15.87 -9.95
N GLN A 89 13.32 -15.33 -10.22
CA GLN A 89 12.48 -15.65 -11.37
C GLN A 89 12.08 -17.13 -11.52
N THR A 90 12.53 -17.98 -10.62
CA THR A 90 12.26 -19.42 -10.59
C THR A 90 11.66 -19.81 -9.25
N LYS A 91 11.00 -20.96 -9.18
CA LYS A 91 10.38 -21.40 -7.93
C LYS A 91 10.61 -22.88 -7.69
N LYS A 92 11.01 -23.21 -6.46
CA LYS A 92 11.00 -24.55 -5.95
C LYS A 92 9.59 -24.94 -5.50
N TYR A 93 9.12 -26.10 -5.96
CA TYR A 93 7.82 -26.65 -5.56
C TYR A 93 7.99 -27.80 -4.57
N HIS A 94 7.00 -27.97 -3.69
CA HIS A 94 7.02 -29.01 -2.66
C HIS A 94 5.81 -29.94 -2.79
N LYS A 95 5.95 -31.13 -2.23
CA LYS A 95 4.83 -32.06 -2.10
C LYS A 95 3.70 -31.41 -1.29
N GLY A 96 2.48 -31.47 -1.83
CA GLY A 96 1.30 -30.87 -1.20
C GLY A 96 0.89 -29.51 -1.79
N ASP A 97 1.80 -28.83 -2.50
CA ASP A 97 1.47 -27.58 -3.17
C ASP A 97 0.35 -27.77 -4.20
N THR A 98 -0.55 -26.80 -4.26
CA THR A 98 -1.56 -26.74 -5.32
C THR A 98 -1.12 -25.72 -6.36
N VAL A 99 -1.03 -26.13 -7.61
CA VAL A 99 -0.49 -25.35 -8.71
C VAL A 99 -1.51 -25.16 -9.83
N LEU A 100 -1.41 -24.04 -10.52
CA LEU A 100 -2.14 -23.78 -11.76
C LEU A 100 -1.28 -24.25 -12.92
N LEU A 101 -1.87 -25.04 -13.81
CA LEU A 101 -1.20 -25.52 -15.01
C LEU A 101 -1.47 -24.57 -16.19
N SER A 102 -0.64 -24.60 -17.18
CA SER A 102 -0.90 -23.94 -18.46
C SER A 102 -2.03 -24.67 -19.22
N GLY A 103 -2.61 -24.01 -20.25
CA GLY A 103 -3.67 -24.58 -21.08
C GLY A 103 -5.07 -24.38 -20.49
N SER A 104 -6.04 -25.15 -21.01
CA SER A 104 -7.44 -25.11 -20.61
C SER A 104 -7.81 -26.33 -19.74
N LYS A 105 -9.01 -26.31 -19.15
CA LYS A 105 -9.53 -27.48 -18.40
C LYS A 105 -9.66 -28.73 -19.27
N GLU A 106 -9.92 -28.54 -20.56
CA GLU A 106 -10.10 -29.61 -21.55
C GLU A 106 -8.76 -30.18 -22.05
N SER A 107 -7.70 -29.34 -22.04
CA SER A 107 -6.36 -29.70 -22.47
C SER A 107 -5.33 -29.12 -21.49
N PRO A 108 -5.13 -29.75 -20.32
CA PRO A 108 -4.15 -29.27 -19.34
C PRO A 108 -2.73 -29.41 -19.89
N GLY A 109 -2.00 -28.31 -19.87
CA GLY A 109 -0.61 -28.26 -20.33
C GLY A 109 0.35 -28.87 -19.31
N LYS A 110 1.53 -29.24 -19.77
CA LYS A 110 2.61 -29.87 -18.95
C LYS A 110 3.55 -28.85 -18.28
N THR A 111 3.13 -27.58 -18.14
CA THR A 111 3.94 -26.55 -17.48
C THR A 111 3.16 -25.91 -16.34
N ILE A 112 3.84 -25.56 -15.26
CA ILE A 112 3.26 -24.88 -14.12
C ILE A 112 3.28 -23.37 -14.40
N ARG A 113 2.12 -22.73 -14.33
CA ARG A 113 1.96 -21.28 -14.49
C ARG A 113 2.24 -20.53 -13.19
N SER A 114 1.66 -21.02 -12.09
CA SER A 114 1.83 -20.40 -10.76
C SER A 114 1.34 -21.34 -9.65
N VAL A 115 1.61 -20.98 -8.41
CA VAL A 115 1.03 -21.64 -7.22
C VAL A 115 -0.29 -20.98 -6.87
N LYS A 116 -1.24 -21.78 -6.44
CA LYS A 116 -2.51 -21.30 -5.87
C LYS A 116 -2.24 -20.59 -4.54
N ARG A 117 -2.43 -19.27 -4.50
CA ARG A 117 -2.12 -18.43 -3.33
C ARG A 117 -3.35 -17.84 -2.64
N ASP A 118 -4.54 -18.05 -3.17
CA ASP A 118 -5.79 -17.49 -2.67
C ASP A 118 -6.10 -17.87 -1.22
N GLY A 119 -5.73 -19.07 -0.77
CA GLY A 119 -5.87 -19.47 0.62
C GLY A 119 -5.04 -18.61 1.58
N TYR A 120 -3.77 -18.33 1.23
CA TYR A 120 -2.93 -17.43 2.03
C TYR A 120 -3.42 -15.99 2.01
N LEU A 121 -3.86 -15.52 0.84
CA LEU A 121 -4.42 -14.17 0.72
C LEU A 121 -5.72 -14.04 1.50
N ALA A 122 -6.60 -15.04 1.45
CA ALA A 122 -7.82 -15.06 2.23
C ALA A 122 -7.55 -15.11 3.75
N LEU A 123 -6.51 -15.85 4.17
CA LEU A 123 -6.11 -15.90 5.57
C LEU A 123 -5.60 -14.53 6.04
N LEU A 124 -4.71 -13.89 5.30
CA LEU A 124 -4.10 -12.62 5.70
C LEU A 124 -5.08 -11.45 5.54
N ALA A 125 -5.67 -11.26 4.36
CA ALA A 125 -6.59 -10.16 4.11
C ALA A 125 -7.90 -10.33 4.90
N GLY A 126 -8.44 -11.55 4.92
CA GLY A 126 -9.61 -11.87 5.74
C GLY A 126 -9.34 -11.71 7.23
N GLY A 127 -8.15 -12.10 7.70
CA GLY A 127 -7.70 -11.89 9.08
C GLY A 127 -7.61 -10.42 9.45
N LEU A 128 -7.03 -9.60 8.57
CA LEU A 128 -7.00 -8.14 8.74
C LEU A 128 -8.43 -7.57 8.86
N PHE A 129 -9.32 -7.92 7.94
CA PHE A 129 -10.70 -7.43 7.95
C PHE A 129 -11.48 -7.91 9.19
N PHE A 130 -11.28 -9.17 9.56
CA PHE A 130 -11.85 -9.72 10.79
C PHE A 130 -11.39 -8.96 12.03
N LEU A 131 -10.08 -8.72 12.18
CA LEU A 131 -9.50 -7.97 13.30
C LEU A 131 -10.01 -6.52 13.33
N LEU A 132 -10.05 -5.84 12.18
CA LEU A 132 -10.59 -4.48 12.09
C LEU A 132 -12.03 -4.42 12.61
N ILE A 133 -12.90 -5.32 12.16
CA ILE A 133 -14.30 -5.32 12.61
C ILE A 133 -14.42 -5.73 14.08
N CYS A 134 -13.65 -6.70 14.55
CA CYS A 134 -13.70 -7.17 15.94
C CYS A 134 -13.23 -6.13 16.95
N ILE A 135 -12.18 -5.35 16.61
CA ILE A 135 -11.58 -4.35 17.50
C ILE A 135 -12.37 -3.05 17.44
N THR A 136 -12.61 -2.52 16.23
CA THR A 136 -13.17 -1.18 16.04
C THR A 136 -14.66 -1.16 15.67
N GLY A 137 -15.28 -2.32 15.44
CA GLY A 137 -16.70 -2.45 15.16
C GLY A 137 -17.13 -1.76 13.88
N LYS A 138 -18.08 -0.81 13.99
CA LYS A 138 -18.59 -0.06 12.83
C LYS A 138 -17.51 0.75 12.11
N GLN A 139 -16.55 1.29 12.86
CA GLN A 139 -15.46 2.08 12.28
C GLN A 139 -14.55 1.21 11.41
N GLY A 140 -14.26 -0.03 11.84
CA GLY A 140 -13.51 -1.00 11.04
C GLY A 140 -14.21 -1.33 9.71
N PHE A 141 -15.52 -1.44 9.71
CA PHE A 141 -16.30 -1.64 8.49
C PHE A 141 -16.15 -0.46 7.52
N TYR A 142 -16.24 0.77 8.00
CA TYR A 142 -16.00 1.96 7.17
C TYR A 142 -14.55 2.07 6.67
N THR A 143 -13.57 1.61 7.48
CA THR A 143 -12.17 1.53 7.05
C THR A 143 -12.01 0.56 5.89
N ILE A 144 -12.67 -0.61 5.92
CA ILE A 144 -12.63 -1.60 4.84
C ILE A 144 -13.25 -1.01 3.56
N ILE A 145 -14.41 -0.33 3.68
CA ILE A 145 -15.05 0.34 2.54
C ILE A 145 -14.11 1.38 1.93
N SER A 146 -13.49 2.22 2.77
CA SER A 146 -12.53 3.22 2.32
C SER A 146 -11.34 2.59 1.58
N LEU A 147 -10.79 1.50 2.11
CA LEU A 147 -9.69 0.77 1.49
C LEU A 147 -10.08 0.22 0.11
N ILE A 148 -11.26 -0.39 0.00
CA ILE A 148 -11.77 -0.90 -1.27
C ILE A 148 -11.97 0.23 -2.28
N LEU A 149 -12.62 1.33 -1.87
CA LEU A 149 -12.86 2.48 -2.74
C LEU A 149 -11.55 3.09 -3.23
N ASN A 150 -10.58 3.29 -2.35
CA ASN A 150 -9.27 3.82 -2.72
C ASN A 150 -8.52 2.88 -3.68
N THR A 151 -8.62 1.56 -3.47
CA THR A 151 -8.05 0.57 -4.40
C THR A 151 -8.68 0.66 -5.78
N VAL A 152 -10.01 0.83 -5.84
CA VAL A 152 -10.75 0.99 -7.11
C VAL A 152 -10.35 2.31 -7.79
N ILE A 153 -10.29 3.43 -7.06
CA ILE A 153 -9.85 4.72 -7.59
C ILE A 153 -8.44 4.61 -8.16
N PHE A 154 -7.53 3.96 -7.43
CA PHE A 154 -6.15 3.75 -7.89
C PHE A 154 -6.09 2.91 -9.17
N ALA A 155 -6.87 1.81 -9.24
CA ALA A 155 -6.93 0.95 -10.43
C ALA A 155 -7.44 1.71 -11.67
N TYR A 156 -8.48 2.55 -11.53
CA TYR A 156 -8.96 3.41 -12.61
C TYR A 156 -7.94 4.47 -13.01
N GLY A 157 -7.22 5.05 -12.05
CA GLY A 157 -6.13 5.99 -12.33
C GLY A 157 -4.99 5.33 -13.12
N PHE A 158 -4.61 4.11 -12.74
CA PHE A 158 -3.60 3.34 -13.46
C PHE A 158 -4.05 2.98 -14.88
N GLN A 159 -5.33 2.60 -15.06
CA GLN A 159 -5.88 2.36 -16.38
C GLN A 159 -5.85 3.64 -17.23
N ALA A 160 -6.24 4.78 -16.67
CA ALA A 160 -6.19 6.07 -17.38
C ALA A 160 -4.76 6.45 -17.81
N PHE A 161 -3.75 6.09 -17.02
CA PHE A 161 -2.35 6.26 -17.39
C PHE A 161 -1.96 5.36 -18.58
N THR A 162 -2.39 4.10 -18.59
CA THR A 162 -2.13 3.20 -19.72
C THR A 162 -2.83 3.64 -21.01
N GLU A 163 -3.90 4.44 -20.92
CA GLU A 163 -4.58 5.10 -22.05
C GLU A 163 -3.83 6.36 -22.54
N GLY A 164 -2.69 6.71 -21.95
CA GLY A 164 -1.84 7.84 -22.37
C GLY A 164 -2.22 9.19 -21.77
N LYS A 165 -3.05 9.24 -20.71
CA LYS A 165 -3.35 10.48 -20.01
C LYS A 165 -2.16 10.92 -19.15
N ASN A 166 -2.02 12.24 -18.97
CA ASN A 166 -0.94 12.83 -18.17
C ASN A 166 -1.01 12.37 -16.72
N ILE A 167 0.11 11.85 -16.19
CA ILE A 167 0.19 11.26 -14.85
C ILE A 167 -0.08 12.29 -13.75
N LEU A 168 0.37 13.55 -13.89
CA LEU A 168 0.15 14.59 -12.89
C LEU A 168 -1.34 14.91 -12.73
N ASN A 169 -2.08 15.00 -13.84
CA ASN A 169 -3.53 15.25 -13.78
C ASN A 169 -4.26 14.09 -13.11
N ILE A 170 -3.88 12.85 -13.41
CA ILE A 170 -4.42 11.65 -12.77
C ILE A 170 -4.16 11.69 -11.27
N CYS A 171 -2.91 11.97 -10.85
CA CYS A 171 -2.53 11.98 -9.45
C CYS A 171 -3.19 13.12 -8.68
N ASN A 172 -3.37 14.31 -9.27
CA ASN A 172 -4.14 15.39 -8.66
C ASN A 172 -5.59 14.97 -8.36
N VAL A 173 -6.24 14.31 -9.31
CA VAL A 173 -7.61 13.78 -9.11
C VAL A 173 -7.63 12.69 -8.04
N ILE A 174 -6.67 11.76 -8.08
CA ILE A 174 -6.54 10.70 -7.07
C ILE A 174 -6.33 11.29 -5.68
N ALA A 175 -5.46 12.30 -5.52
CA ALA A 175 -5.19 12.93 -4.23
C ALA A 175 -6.44 13.55 -3.61
N VAL A 176 -7.26 14.25 -4.42
CA VAL A 176 -8.53 14.80 -3.96
C VAL A 176 -9.52 13.68 -3.60
N LEU A 177 -9.68 12.69 -4.47
CA LEU A 177 -10.61 11.58 -4.24
C LEU A 177 -10.20 10.75 -3.02
N PHE A 178 -8.91 10.43 -2.83
CA PHE A 178 -8.43 9.70 -1.66
C PHE A 178 -8.67 10.47 -0.38
N SER A 179 -8.38 11.77 -0.35
CA SER A 179 -8.64 12.62 0.81
C SER A 179 -10.13 12.63 1.16
N LEU A 180 -11.00 12.81 0.17
CA LEU A 180 -12.44 12.85 0.40
C LEU A 180 -12.99 11.50 0.84
N THR A 181 -12.69 10.42 0.09
CA THR A 181 -13.24 9.08 0.38
C THR A 181 -12.77 8.58 1.74
N THR A 182 -11.48 8.68 2.03
CA THR A 182 -10.93 8.21 3.30
C THR A 182 -11.50 8.99 4.47
N LEU A 183 -11.46 10.33 4.42
CA LEU A 183 -11.87 11.16 5.55
C LEU A 183 -13.38 11.16 5.77
N ILE A 184 -14.18 11.08 4.71
CA ILE A 184 -15.64 10.97 4.84
C ILE A 184 -16.04 9.59 5.37
N CYS A 185 -15.44 8.52 4.87
CA CYS A 185 -15.71 7.17 5.36
C CYS A 185 -15.33 7.01 6.84
N LEU A 186 -14.17 7.50 7.26
CA LEU A 186 -13.68 7.31 8.63
C LEU A 186 -14.35 8.22 9.65
N ASN A 187 -14.56 9.49 9.31
CA ASN A 187 -14.99 10.50 10.24
C ASN A 187 -16.42 11.01 9.99
N GLY A 188 -17.06 10.61 8.88
CA GLY A 188 -18.36 11.15 8.46
C GLY A 188 -18.28 12.60 7.97
N ILE A 189 -19.42 13.18 7.63
CA ILE A 189 -19.51 14.57 7.14
C ILE A 189 -19.64 15.52 8.35
N HIS A 190 -18.49 15.93 8.88
CA HIS A 190 -18.39 16.81 10.05
C HIS A 190 -17.43 17.97 9.75
N ARG A 191 -17.49 19.03 10.54
CA ARG A 191 -16.56 20.18 10.44
C ARG A 191 -15.10 19.77 10.54
N LYS A 192 -14.78 18.78 11.41
CA LYS A 192 -13.44 18.23 11.54
C LYS A 192 -12.95 17.57 10.25
N THR A 193 -13.82 16.85 9.55
CA THR A 193 -13.52 16.21 8.27
C THR A 193 -13.21 17.24 7.19
N PHE A 194 -14.08 18.28 7.09
CA PHE A 194 -13.85 19.36 6.16
C PHE A 194 -12.53 20.11 6.45
N SER A 195 -12.24 20.36 7.73
CA SER A 195 -10.97 20.95 8.15
C SER A 195 -9.78 20.09 7.74
N SER A 196 -9.84 18.79 7.98
CA SER A 196 -8.74 17.85 7.62
C SER A 196 -8.52 17.82 6.10
N VAL A 197 -9.60 17.70 5.30
CA VAL A 197 -9.49 17.71 3.82
C VAL A 197 -8.83 18.99 3.33
N LEU A 198 -9.34 20.14 3.79
CA LEU A 198 -8.83 21.44 3.38
C LEU A 198 -7.35 21.60 3.79
N SER A 199 -7.00 21.19 5.01
CA SER A 199 -5.61 21.25 5.49
C SER A 199 -4.70 20.35 4.68
N THR A 200 -5.11 19.11 4.39
CA THR A 200 -4.33 18.16 3.60
C THR A 200 -4.04 18.70 2.20
N LEU A 201 -5.07 19.18 1.50
CA LEU A 201 -4.92 19.73 0.15
C LEU A 201 -4.08 21.01 0.14
N CYS A 202 -4.25 21.88 1.14
CA CYS A 202 -3.46 23.10 1.28
C CYS A 202 -1.97 22.79 1.50
N VAL A 203 -1.66 21.84 2.39
CA VAL A 203 -0.28 21.44 2.65
C VAL A 203 0.33 20.74 1.43
N LEU A 204 -0.43 19.88 0.76
CA LEU A 204 0.02 19.22 -0.46
C LEU A 204 0.39 20.25 -1.53
N PHE A 205 -0.46 21.25 -1.73
CA PHE A 205 -0.17 22.35 -2.65
C PHE A 205 1.11 23.11 -2.25
N LEU A 206 1.29 23.40 -0.95
CA LEU A 206 2.47 24.11 -0.47
C LEU A 206 3.77 23.34 -0.70
N ILE A 207 3.79 22.03 -0.47
CA ILE A 207 5.01 21.23 -0.71
C ILE A 207 5.31 21.10 -2.19
N MET A 208 4.29 20.98 -3.04
CA MET A 208 4.47 20.95 -4.48
C MET A 208 5.01 22.29 -4.99
N ALA A 209 4.47 23.41 -4.51
CA ALA A 209 4.99 24.76 -4.84
C ALA A 209 6.43 24.96 -4.33
N LEU A 210 6.77 24.46 -3.14
CA LEU A 210 8.12 24.52 -2.59
C LEU A 210 9.10 23.71 -3.45
N PHE A 211 8.70 22.54 -3.90
CA PHE A 211 9.52 21.69 -4.75
C PHE A 211 9.73 22.33 -6.13
N GLU A 212 8.68 22.87 -6.75
CA GLU A 212 8.79 23.60 -8.02
C GLU A 212 9.75 24.81 -7.89
N PHE A 213 9.60 25.57 -6.81
CA PHE A 213 10.51 26.66 -6.52
C PHE A 213 11.98 26.19 -6.38
N SER A 214 12.19 25.03 -5.74
CA SER A 214 13.53 24.44 -5.60
C SER A 214 14.13 24.08 -6.96
N ILE A 215 13.35 23.44 -7.86
CA ILE A 215 13.79 23.13 -9.23
C ILE A 215 14.10 24.41 -10.00
N TYR A 216 13.25 25.43 -9.90
CA TYR A 216 13.49 26.72 -10.56
C TYR A 216 14.81 27.38 -10.14
N MET A 217 15.17 27.27 -8.85
CA MET A 217 16.39 27.90 -8.31
C MET A 217 17.68 27.12 -8.58
N TYR A 218 17.61 25.79 -8.54
CA TYR A 218 18.79 24.92 -8.57
C TYR A 218 18.92 24.07 -9.83
N GLY A 219 17.91 24.10 -10.71
CA GLY A 219 17.83 23.28 -11.92
C GLY A 219 17.18 21.93 -11.67
N ASP A 220 16.95 21.20 -12.77
CA ASP A 220 16.31 19.89 -12.75
C ASP A 220 17.18 18.84 -12.03
N MET A 221 16.51 17.87 -11.40
CA MET A 221 17.18 16.70 -10.84
C MET A 221 17.72 15.80 -11.94
N ASP A 222 18.83 15.12 -11.64
CA ASP A 222 19.35 14.07 -12.52
C ASP A 222 18.54 12.79 -12.37
N TYR A 223 17.66 12.52 -13.34
CA TYR A 223 16.85 11.31 -13.43
C TYR A 223 17.53 10.16 -14.18
N SER A 224 18.76 10.35 -14.69
CA SER A 224 19.45 9.37 -15.56
C SER A 224 19.72 8.03 -14.90
N ASN A 225 19.78 8.02 -13.56
CA ASN A 225 20.05 6.82 -12.76
C ASN A 225 18.79 6.10 -12.27
N LEU A 226 17.60 6.59 -12.62
CA LEU A 226 16.34 5.90 -12.32
C LEU A 226 16.14 4.76 -13.34
N GLU A 227 16.10 3.55 -12.80
CA GLU A 227 15.91 2.34 -13.61
C GLU A 227 14.50 2.30 -14.21
N TYR A 228 14.39 1.86 -15.47
CA TYR A 228 13.13 1.62 -16.19
C TYR A 228 12.27 2.83 -16.59
N LEU A 229 12.72 4.07 -16.42
CA LEU A 229 11.94 5.25 -16.80
C LEU A 229 12.16 5.72 -18.25
N GLY A 230 13.17 5.20 -18.94
CA GLY A 230 13.60 5.70 -20.27
C GLY A 230 12.57 5.59 -21.39
N SER A 231 11.50 4.80 -21.22
CA SER A 231 10.44 4.61 -22.24
C SER A 231 9.06 5.11 -21.82
N THR A 232 8.92 5.66 -20.59
CA THR A 232 7.60 5.93 -20.00
C THR A 232 7.18 7.40 -20.02
N GLY A 233 7.91 8.27 -20.73
CA GLY A 233 7.58 9.69 -20.85
C GLY A 233 8.47 10.58 -19.96
N ASN A 234 7.92 11.66 -19.42
CA ASN A 234 8.67 12.62 -18.62
C ASN A 234 8.96 12.07 -17.22
N SER A 235 10.23 11.80 -16.91
CA SER A 235 10.68 11.28 -15.61
C SER A 235 10.36 12.24 -14.47
N ALA A 236 10.37 13.54 -14.72
CA ALA A 236 9.99 14.55 -13.74
C ALA A 236 8.52 14.41 -13.31
N ASP A 237 7.59 14.20 -14.24
CA ASP A 237 6.17 14.03 -13.93
C ASP A 237 5.92 12.82 -13.04
N ILE A 238 6.66 11.73 -13.26
CA ILE A 238 6.58 10.51 -12.43
C ILE A 238 7.07 10.80 -11.01
N PHE A 239 8.18 11.52 -10.88
CA PHE A 239 8.71 11.92 -9.58
C PHE A 239 7.75 12.81 -8.80
N TRP A 240 7.15 13.80 -9.48
CA TRP A 240 6.12 14.65 -8.90
C TRP A 240 4.92 13.83 -8.40
N ALA A 241 4.47 12.89 -9.21
CA ALA A 241 3.36 12.00 -8.87
C ALA A 241 3.68 11.13 -7.64
N ASP A 242 4.90 10.63 -7.55
CA ASP A 242 5.36 9.80 -6.43
C ASP A 242 5.41 10.59 -5.12
N ILE A 243 6.04 11.76 -5.10
CA ILE A 243 6.06 12.67 -3.92
C ILE A 243 4.62 13.03 -3.49
N MET A 244 3.76 13.35 -4.45
CA MET A 244 2.40 13.78 -4.15
C MET A 244 1.59 12.66 -3.50
N LEU A 245 1.65 11.44 -4.03
CA LEU A 245 0.87 10.31 -3.50
C LEU A 245 1.42 9.80 -2.17
N THR A 246 2.74 9.73 -2.02
CA THR A 246 3.37 9.27 -0.78
C THR A 246 3.20 10.30 0.33
N GLY A 247 3.46 11.57 0.02
CA GLY A 247 3.27 12.69 0.95
C GLY A 247 1.81 12.85 1.40
N LEU A 248 0.84 12.56 0.51
CA LEU A 248 -0.59 12.62 0.84
C LEU A 248 -0.93 11.77 2.06
N GLY A 249 -0.43 10.53 2.14
CA GLY A 249 -0.72 9.63 3.26
C GLY A 249 -0.23 10.19 4.59
N ALA A 250 1.04 10.58 4.65
CA ALA A 250 1.67 11.11 5.86
C ALA A 250 1.03 12.44 6.33
N ILE A 251 0.79 13.35 5.39
CA ILE A 251 0.14 14.65 5.67
C ILE A 251 -1.29 14.43 6.18
N MET A 252 -2.05 13.52 5.56
CA MET A 252 -3.43 13.24 5.94
C MET A 252 -3.53 12.76 7.38
N ASP A 253 -2.65 11.89 7.84
CA ASP A 253 -2.65 11.38 9.21
C ASP A 253 -2.41 12.49 10.24
N VAL A 254 -1.47 13.40 9.97
CA VAL A 254 -1.19 14.57 10.83
C VAL A 254 -2.39 15.51 10.87
N THR A 255 -2.94 15.87 9.70
CA THR A 255 -4.05 16.83 9.62
C THR A 255 -5.32 16.30 10.27
N VAL A 256 -5.61 15.00 10.14
CA VAL A 256 -6.75 14.33 10.78
C VAL A 256 -6.60 14.36 12.30
N THR A 257 -5.44 13.98 12.80
CA THR A 257 -5.19 13.92 14.23
C THR A 257 -5.30 15.30 14.89
N ILE A 258 -4.68 16.31 14.27
CA ILE A 258 -4.78 17.71 14.75
C ILE A 258 -6.21 18.22 14.70
N SER A 259 -6.91 18.02 13.57
CA SER A 259 -8.30 18.48 13.44
C SER A 259 -9.25 17.79 14.42
N ALA A 260 -9.03 16.51 14.70
CA ALA A 260 -9.79 15.75 15.70
C ALA A 260 -9.52 16.29 17.13
N ALA A 261 -8.25 16.51 17.45
CA ALA A 261 -7.84 17.02 18.77
C ALA A 261 -8.37 18.46 19.00
N VAL A 262 -8.19 19.35 18.03
CA VAL A 262 -8.74 20.74 18.10
C VAL A 262 -10.26 20.71 18.22
N GLY A 263 -10.95 19.85 17.46
CA GLY A 263 -12.39 19.68 17.56
C GLY A 263 -12.84 19.19 18.93
N GLU A 264 -12.10 18.30 19.57
CA GLU A 264 -12.40 17.81 20.92
C GLU A 264 -12.19 18.90 22.00
N ILE A 265 -11.13 19.70 21.87
CA ILE A 265 -10.90 20.84 22.78
C ILE A 265 -12.05 21.83 22.70
N VAL A 266 -12.49 22.20 21.51
CA VAL A 266 -13.63 23.12 21.33
C VAL A 266 -14.93 22.51 21.85
N ARG A 267 -15.14 21.21 21.68
CA ARG A 267 -16.33 20.51 22.18
C ARG A 267 -16.39 20.54 23.72
N LYS A 268 -15.25 20.35 24.39
CA LYS A 268 -15.16 20.35 25.85
C LYS A 268 -15.19 21.77 26.44
N ASN A 269 -14.58 22.72 25.77
CA ASN A 269 -14.54 24.12 26.20
C ASN A 269 -14.86 25.06 25.02
N PRO A 270 -16.14 25.36 24.74
CA PRO A 270 -16.54 26.24 23.64
C PRO A 270 -16.02 27.68 23.77
N SER A 271 -15.73 28.12 25.00
CA SER A 271 -15.22 29.46 25.29
C SER A 271 -13.71 29.62 25.17
N VAL A 272 -12.97 28.55 24.85
CA VAL A 272 -11.50 28.59 24.70
C VAL A 272 -11.08 29.71 23.74
N SER A 273 -10.07 30.51 24.08
CA SER A 273 -9.58 31.56 23.18
C SER A 273 -8.84 30.94 21.98
N LEU A 274 -8.89 31.60 20.82
CA LEU A 274 -8.21 31.14 19.61
C LEU A 274 -6.70 30.92 19.84
N ARG A 275 -6.08 31.82 20.60
CA ARG A 275 -4.64 31.73 20.93
C ARG A 275 -4.30 30.47 21.73
N ARG A 276 -5.11 30.11 22.74
CA ARG A 276 -4.94 28.88 23.51
C ARG A 276 -5.17 27.64 22.67
N LEU A 277 -6.17 27.69 21.77
CA LEU A 277 -6.48 26.59 20.87
C LEU A 277 -5.34 26.31 19.91
N ILE A 278 -4.75 27.35 19.33
CA ILE A 278 -3.56 27.26 18.46
C ILE A 278 -2.36 26.69 19.23
N HIS A 279 -2.13 27.18 20.43
CA HIS A 279 -1.03 26.68 21.27
C HIS A 279 -1.19 25.19 21.58
N SER A 280 -2.35 24.77 22.08
CA SER A 280 -2.62 23.35 22.38
C SER A 280 -2.56 22.44 21.13
N GLY A 281 -3.05 22.94 19.98
CA GLY A 281 -2.96 22.19 18.71
C GLY A 281 -1.53 22.00 18.25
N ARG A 282 -0.65 22.98 18.44
CA ARG A 282 0.78 22.88 18.13
C ARG A 282 1.50 21.87 19.00
N GLU A 283 1.26 21.86 20.32
CA GLU A 283 1.85 20.88 21.24
C GLU A 283 1.52 19.45 20.81
N ILE A 284 0.25 19.18 20.46
CA ILE A 284 -0.16 17.88 19.93
C ILE A 284 0.56 17.56 18.62
N GLY A 285 0.74 18.56 17.73
CA GLY A 285 1.46 18.39 16.48
C GLY A 285 2.93 18.01 16.69
N TYR A 286 3.60 18.60 17.68
CA TYR A 286 4.99 18.30 17.99
C TYR A 286 5.20 16.86 18.47
N ASP A 287 4.26 16.33 19.27
CA ASP A 287 4.33 14.95 19.74
C ASP A 287 4.23 13.93 18.58
N ILE A 288 3.48 14.27 17.51
CA ILE A 288 3.26 13.38 16.37
C ILE A 288 4.39 13.50 15.34
N MET A 289 4.93 14.71 15.13
CA MET A 289 5.89 15.03 14.08
C MET A 289 7.11 14.11 14.10
N GLY A 290 7.74 13.94 15.26
CA GLY A 290 8.95 13.15 15.39
C GLY A 290 8.73 11.67 15.04
N THR A 291 7.61 11.11 15.45
CA THR A 291 7.27 9.71 15.13
C THR A 291 6.96 9.53 13.65
N MET A 292 6.23 10.46 13.03
CA MET A 292 5.87 10.39 11.60
C MET A 292 7.08 10.51 10.68
N ILE A 293 8.02 11.43 10.96
CA ILE A 293 9.26 11.57 10.19
C ILE A 293 10.11 10.30 10.30
N ASN A 294 10.22 9.70 11.50
CA ASN A 294 10.95 8.46 11.68
C ASN A 294 10.30 7.28 10.94
N VAL A 295 8.96 7.16 11.00
CA VAL A 295 8.23 6.13 10.22
C VAL A 295 8.51 6.28 8.74
N LEU A 296 8.45 7.50 8.21
CA LEU A 296 8.76 7.79 6.82
C LEU A 296 10.19 7.37 6.45
N LEU A 297 11.18 7.73 7.28
CA LEU A 297 12.58 7.34 7.10
C LEU A 297 12.72 5.81 7.03
N PHE A 298 12.12 5.07 7.97
CA PHE A 298 12.23 3.61 7.99
C PHE A 298 11.52 2.95 6.82
N VAL A 299 10.37 3.46 6.39
CA VAL A 299 9.64 2.94 5.22
C VAL A 299 10.49 3.10 3.96
N LEU A 300 11.05 4.29 3.72
CA LEU A 300 11.91 4.55 2.57
C LEU A 300 13.20 3.71 2.65
N ALA A 301 13.91 3.74 3.77
CA ALA A 301 15.15 3.00 3.94
C ALA A 301 14.96 1.49 3.75
N SER A 302 13.88 0.92 4.32
CA SER A 302 13.59 -0.51 4.16
C SER A 302 13.31 -0.91 2.71
N GLY A 303 12.65 -0.03 1.94
CA GLY A 303 12.42 -0.23 0.51
C GLY A 303 13.70 -0.26 -0.33
N MET A 304 14.73 0.47 0.10
CA MET A 304 16.02 0.55 -0.61
C MET A 304 16.94 -0.65 -0.35
N ILE A 305 16.78 -1.35 0.79
CA ILE A 305 17.69 -2.46 1.19
C ILE A 305 17.85 -3.53 0.10
N PRO A 306 16.79 -4.09 -0.50
CA PRO A 306 16.93 -5.12 -1.53
C PRO A 306 17.73 -4.63 -2.75
N MET A 307 17.51 -3.36 -3.16
CA MET A 307 18.21 -2.75 -4.27
C MET A 307 19.71 -2.58 -3.95
N PHE A 308 20.05 -2.14 -2.75
CA PHE A 308 21.45 -2.03 -2.32
C PHE A 308 22.17 -3.37 -2.34
N ILE A 309 21.56 -4.40 -1.77
CA ILE A 309 22.14 -5.76 -1.76
C ILE A 309 22.37 -6.24 -3.19
N LEU A 310 21.37 -6.05 -4.08
CA LEU A 310 21.48 -6.46 -5.48
C LEU A 310 22.62 -5.73 -6.20
N LYS A 311 22.72 -4.40 -6.06
CA LYS A 311 23.75 -3.58 -6.69
C LYS A 311 25.14 -3.92 -6.14
N MET A 312 25.29 -4.09 -4.83
CA MET A 312 26.56 -4.51 -4.21
C MET A 312 26.99 -5.91 -4.66
N ASN A 313 26.04 -6.81 -4.88
CA ASN A 313 26.35 -8.13 -5.44
C ASN A 313 26.79 -8.09 -6.92
N ASN A 314 26.43 -7.03 -7.63
CA ASN A 314 26.87 -6.76 -8.99
C ASN A 314 28.15 -5.87 -9.05
N ASP A 315 28.96 -5.88 -7.99
CA ASP A 315 30.24 -5.17 -7.87
C ASP A 315 30.13 -3.63 -7.93
N ILE A 316 28.95 -3.08 -7.74
CA ILE A 316 28.78 -1.63 -7.61
C ILE A 316 29.18 -1.24 -6.18
N SER A 317 30.14 -0.30 -6.06
CA SER A 317 30.61 0.13 -4.74
C SER A 317 29.52 0.87 -3.96
N PHE A 318 29.52 0.73 -2.63
CA PHE A 318 28.59 1.44 -1.77
C PHE A 318 28.62 2.96 -2.01
N VAL A 319 29.80 3.54 -2.20
CA VAL A 319 29.97 4.98 -2.48
C VAL A 319 29.26 5.37 -3.79
N THR A 320 29.38 4.53 -4.82
CA THR A 320 28.68 4.74 -6.10
C THR A 320 27.16 4.71 -5.93
N ILE A 321 26.66 3.75 -5.14
CA ILE A 321 25.22 3.65 -4.85
C ILE A 321 24.74 4.92 -4.13
N VAL A 322 25.46 5.34 -3.09
CA VAL A 322 25.12 6.56 -2.33
C VAL A 322 25.14 7.80 -3.22
N ARG A 323 26.10 7.90 -4.12
CA ARG A 323 26.28 9.09 -4.96
C ARG A 323 25.22 9.22 -6.07
N TYR A 324 24.83 8.11 -6.67
CA TYR A 324 24.00 8.13 -7.88
C TYR A 324 22.57 7.62 -7.70
N HIS A 325 22.30 6.79 -6.68
CA HIS A 325 20.97 6.18 -6.53
C HIS A 325 20.19 6.68 -5.31
N ILE A 326 20.89 7.19 -4.27
CA ILE A 326 20.22 7.71 -3.07
C ILE A 326 19.70 9.16 -3.21
N PRO A 327 20.28 10.07 -4.00
CA PRO A 327 19.86 11.47 -4.00
C PRO A 327 18.38 11.68 -4.25
N TYR A 328 17.80 10.89 -5.13
CA TYR A 328 16.36 10.87 -5.42
C TYR A 328 15.52 10.58 -4.17
N ASP A 329 15.84 9.51 -3.46
CA ASP A 329 15.10 9.08 -2.27
C ASP A 329 15.31 10.04 -1.09
N ILE A 330 16.51 10.61 -0.95
CA ILE A 330 16.77 11.65 0.06
C ILE A 330 15.94 12.89 -0.23
N CYS A 331 15.91 13.36 -1.48
CA CYS A 331 15.12 14.52 -1.86
C CYS A 331 13.64 14.30 -1.55
N ARG A 332 13.10 13.14 -1.93
CA ARG A 332 11.75 12.73 -1.62
C ARG A 332 11.48 12.73 -0.12
N PHE A 333 12.34 12.08 0.68
CA PHE A 333 12.22 12.06 2.13
C PHE A 333 12.22 13.47 2.74
N LEU A 334 13.08 14.37 2.28
CA LEU A 334 13.15 15.74 2.78
C LEU A 334 11.89 16.53 2.46
N ILE A 335 11.39 16.45 1.22
CA ILE A 335 10.18 17.15 0.79
C ILE A 335 8.97 16.65 1.61
N GLU A 336 8.81 15.35 1.74
CA GLU A 336 7.71 14.75 2.51
C GLU A 336 7.82 15.11 4.00
N SER A 337 9.03 15.13 4.57
CA SER A 337 9.27 15.55 5.96
C SER A 337 8.94 17.04 6.18
N ILE A 338 9.28 17.90 5.24
CA ILE A 338 8.86 19.31 5.27
C ILE A 338 7.35 19.42 5.21
N GLY A 339 6.69 18.57 4.42
CA GLY A 339 5.23 18.47 4.36
C GLY A 339 4.60 18.14 5.71
N ILE A 340 5.16 17.17 6.44
CA ILE A 340 4.72 16.81 7.80
C ILE A 340 4.87 18.00 8.76
N VAL A 341 6.00 18.70 8.70
CA VAL A 341 6.25 19.89 9.55
C VAL A 341 5.27 21.00 9.23
N LEU A 342 5.04 21.30 7.95
CA LEU A 342 4.09 22.33 7.50
C LEU A 342 2.63 21.94 7.80
N ALA A 343 2.31 20.64 7.84
CA ALA A 343 0.97 20.18 8.16
C ALA A 343 0.52 20.63 9.56
N ILE A 344 1.45 20.80 10.51
CA ILE A 344 1.11 21.22 11.87
C ILE A 344 0.53 22.65 11.91
N PRO A 345 1.27 23.71 11.53
CA PRO A 345 0.74 25.06 11.62
C PRO A 345 -0.48 25.28 10.72
N VAL A 346 -0.49 24.69 9.52
CA VAL A 346 -1.60 24.84 8.58
C VAL A 346 -2.87 24.19 9.13
N SER A 347 -2.80 22.94 9.59
CA SER A 347 -3.99 22.25 10.11
C SER A 347 -4.47 22.81 11.45
N VAL A 348 -3.56 23.23 12.32
CA VAL A 348 -3.93 23.91 13.58
C VAL A 348 -4.67 25.21 13.28
N PHE A 349 -4.19 26.01 12.34
CA PHE A 349 -4.84 27.27 11.96
C PHE A 349 -6.21 27.01 11.33
N ILE A 350 -6.29 26.19 10.31
CA ILE A 350 -7.54 25.89 9.59
C ILE A 350 -8.57 25.25 10.54
N ALA A 351 -8.15 24.27 11.35
CA ALA A 351 -9.03 23.61 12.31
C ALA A 351 -9.56 24.61 13.37
N SER A 352 -8.67 25.47 13.90
CA SER A 352 -9.06 26.45 14.90
C SER A 352 -10.07 27.48 14.38
N VAL A 353 -9.91 27.91 13.12
CA VAL A 353 -10.85 28.83 12.49
C VAL A 353 -12.19 28.14 12.22
N ILE A 354 -12.18 26.97 11.56
CA ILE A 354 -13.41 26.26 11.18
C ILE A 354 -14.23 25.82 12.40
N MET A 355 -13.57 25.36 13.47
CA MET A 355 -14.26 24.90 14.68
C MET A 355 -14.87 26.05 15.49
N LYS A 356 -14.33 27.26 15.40
CA LYS A 356 -14.85 28.45 16.06
C LYS A 356 -15.97 29.15 15.31
N ILE A 357 -16.24 28.83 14.06
CA ILE A 357 -17.42 29.38 13.34
C ILE A 357 -18.66 28.88 14.07
N PRO A 358 -19.54 29.80 14.52
CA PRO A 358 -20.74 29.43 15.25
C PRO A 358 -21.62 28.51 14.40
N SER A 359 -22.04 27.37 14.99
CA SER A 359 -23.00 26.49 14.34
C SER A 359 -24.31 27.19 14.21
N ARG A 360 -24.75 27.46 12.99
CA ARG A 360 -26.14 27.89 12.72
C ARG A 360 -27.04 26.75 13.22
N LYS A 361 -27.60 26.88 14.43
CA LYS A 361 -28.57 25.93 14.96
C LYS A 361 -29.63 25.72 13.88
N ARG A 362 -29.69 24.54 13.28
CA ARG A 362 -30.91 24.11 12.61
C ARG A 362 -31.97 24.11 13.69
N GLY A 363 -32.90 25.05 13.60
CA GLY A 363 -34.02 25.12 14.52
C GLY A 363 -34.69 23.76 14.59
N VAL A 364 -34.67 23.19 15.77
CA VAL A 364 -35.58 22.13 16.14
C VAL A 364 -36.97 22.78 16.06
N ARG A 365 -37.72 22.48 15.04
CA ARG A 365 -39.17 22.64 15.06
C ARG A 365 -39.65 21.58 16.03
N GLU A 366 -40.19 22.07 17.15
CA GLU A 366 -41.04 21.34 18.07
C GLU A 366 -42.20 20.67 17.34
#